data_09d0f4f3c95d3e3078eec0fcbff1679c
#
_entry.id   09d0f4f3c95d3e3078eec0fcbff1679c
#
_cell.length_a   1.000
_cell.length_b   1.000
_cell.length_c   1.000
_cell.angle_alpha   90.00
_cell.angle_beta   90.00
_cell.angle_gamma   90.00
#
_symmetry.space_group_name_H-M   'P 1'
#
loop_
_entity.id
_entity.type
_entity.pdbx_description
1 polymer ?
#
loop_
_entity_poly.entity_id
_entity_poly.type
_entity_poly.pdbx_seq_one_letter_code
_entity_poly.pdbx_strand_id
1 'polypeptide(L)'
;MTLALLAQKARLGAAGNFDELHAIVDECRVIHGVGPLLVYDVASRIGNFLGLEPTYVYLHSGTAKGARAFGLGGDKIDISQLPEAISMKLTAVQTEDFLCIFKAELRALNWPLVEGH
;
A
#
# COMPACT_ATOMS: atom_id res chain seq x y z
N MET A 1 -9.21 1.33 -18.80
CA MET A 1 -7.92 1.51 -18.11
C MET A 1 -6.71 1.23 -18.98
N THR A 2 -6.74 0.18 -19.77
CA THR A 2 -5.60 -0.19 -20.64
C THR A 2 -5.20 0.94 -21.60
N LEU A 3 -6.16 1.54 -22.30
CA LEU A 3 -5.87 2.63 -23.24
C LEU A 3 -5.30 3.86 -22.54
N ALA A 4 -5.81 4.17 -21.34
CA ALA A 4 -5.32 5.29 -20.56
C ALA A 4 -3.86 5.07 -20.13
N LEU A 5 -3.51 3.85 -19.74
CA LEU A 5 -2.14 3.49 -19.37
C LEU A 5 -1.20 3.51 -20.57
N LEU A 6 -1.65 3.03 -21.72
CA LEU A 6 -0.84 3.08 -22.95
C LEU A 6 -0.52 4.51 -23.35
N ALA A 7 -1.46 5.44 -23.14
CA ALA A 7 -1.23 6.86 -23.40
C ALA A 7 -0.17 7.46 -22.46
N GLN A 8 0.08 6.82 -21.32
CA GLN A 8 1.06 7.28 -20.32
C GLN A 8 2.34 6.45 -20.33
N LYS A 9 2.57 5.66 -21.36
CA LYS A 9 3.71 4.73 -21.44
C LYS A 9 5.05 5.41 -21.13
N ALA A 10 5.29 6.58 -21.70
CA ALA A 10 6.54 7.30 -21.49
C ALA A 10 6.72 7.73 -20.01
N ARG A 11 5.65 8.23 -19.39
CA ARG A 11 5.66 8.63 -17.99
C ARG A 11 5.88 7.44 -17.07
N LEU A 12 5.21 6.32 -17.35
CA LEU A 12 5.35 5.09 -16.57
C LEU A 12 6.80 4.60 -16.60
N GLY A 13 7.40 4.57 -17.78
CA GLY A 13 8.78 4.13 -17.93
C GLY A 13 9.81 5.08 -17.32
N ALA A 14 9.45 6.34 -17.13
CA ALA A 14 10.31 7.35 -16.54
C ALA A 14 10.15 7.48 -15.02
N ALA A 15 9.22 6.76 -14.41
CA ALA A 15 9.02 6.80 -12.96
C ALA A 15 10.29 6.37 -12.23
N GLY A 16 10.73 7.17 -11.27
CA GLY A 16 11.96 6.92 -10.53
C GLY A 16 11.76 6.07 -9.27
N ASN A 17 10.52 5.95 -8.81
CA ASN A 17 10.18 5.16 -7.63
C ASN A 17 8.72 4.71 -7.72
N PHE A 18 8.33 3.83 -6.78
CA PHE A 18 6.97 3.29 -6.78
C PHE A 18 5.91 4.36 -6.55
N ASP A 19 6.17 5.36 -5.71
CA ASP A 19 5.18 6.41 -5.45
C ASP A 19 4.87 7.23 -6.70
N GLU A 20 5.87 7.55 -7.50
CA GLU A 20 5.66 8.23 -8.78
C GLU A 20 4.85 7.35 -9.74
N LEU A 21 5.19 6.08 -9.82
CA LEU A 21 4.47 5.10 -10.64
C LEU A 21 3.01 5.00 -10.21
N HIS A 22 2.79 4.85 -8.90
CA HIS A 22 1.45 4.75 -8.34
C HIS A 22 0.62 6.01 -8.65
N ALA A 23 1.22 7.18 -8.54
CA ALA A 23 0.53 8.45 -8.81
C ALA A 23 0.05 8.52 -10.26
N ILE A 24 0.86 8.02 -11.21
CA ILE A 24 0.48 8.00 -12.62
C ILE A 24 -0.69 7.05 -12.84
N VAL A 25 -0.62 5.85 -12.27
CA VAL A 25 -1.71 4.86 -12.39
C VAL A 25 -2.98 5.36 -11.70
N ASP A 26 -2.83 6.08 -10.58
CA ASP A 26 -3.94 6.64 -9.82
C ASP A 26 -4.77 7.65 -10.61
N GLU A 27 -4.20 8.26 -11.64
CA GLU A 27 -4.95 9.14 -12.55
C GLU A 27 -6.10 8.41 -13.24
N CYS A 28 -6.03 7.08 -13.34
CA CYS A 28 -7.09 6.26 -13.91
C CYS A 28 -8.33 6.16 -13.02
N ARG A 29 -8.29 6.65 -11.79
CA ARG A 29 -9.45 6.61 -10.89
C ARG A 29 -10.62 7.43 -11.37
N VAL A 30 -10.41 8.34 -12.31
CA VAL A 30 -11.49 9.07 -12.99
C VAL A 30 -12.38 8.14 -13.83
N ILE A 31 -11.87 6.96 -14.18
CA ILE A 31 -12.62 5.97 -14.96
C ILE A 31 -13.56 5.21 -14.03
N HIS A 32 -14.84 5.10 -14.43
CA HIS A 32 -15.83 4.35 -13.66
C HIS A 32 -15.36 2.91 -13.42
N GLY A 33 -15.45 2.46 -12.18
CA GLY A 33 -15.05 1.10 -11.80
C GLY A 33 -13.59 0.97 -11.40
N VAL A 34 -12.78 2.03 -11.54
CA VAL A 34 -11.37 1.99 -11.11
C VAL A 34 -11.26 2.59 -9.71
N GLY A 35 -11.05 1.73 -8.72
CA GLY A 35 -10.88 2.14 -7.33
C GLY A 35 -9.44 2.04 -6.87
N PRO A 36 -9.16 2.40 -5.60
CA PRO A 36 -7.79 2.43 -5.06
C PRO A 36 -7.09 1.08 -5.07
N LEU A 37 -7.82 0.00 -4.81
CA LEU A 37 -7.23 -1.33 -4.78
C LEU A 37 -6.78 -1.78 -6.17
N LEU A 38 -7.59 -1.50 -7.19
CA LEU A 38 -7.22 -1.82 -8.57
C LEU A 38 -6.00 -1.00 -9.01
N VAL A 39 -5.96 0.28 -8.64
CA VAL A 39 -4.81 1.15 -8.92
C VAL A 39 -3.54 0.56 -8.32
N TYR A 40 -3.59 0.18 -7.04
CA TYR A 40 -2.44 -0.41 -6.36
C TYR A 40 -1.99 -1.72 -7.02
N ASP A 41 -2.95 -2.58 -7.35
CA ASP A 41 -2.68 -3.87 -7.98
C ASP A 41 -1.96 -3.70 -9.32
N VAL A 42 -2.47 -2.79 -10.15
CA VAL A 42 -1.87 -2.50 -11.45
C VAL A 42 -0.50 -1.85 -11.30
N ALA A 43 -0.36 -0.88 -10.39
CA ALA A 43 0.92 -0.24 -10.13
C ALA A 43 1.96 -1.25 -9.63
N SER A 44 1.56 -2.19 -8.76
CA SER A 44 2.45 -3.24 -8.27
C SER A 44 2.96 -4.14 -9.40
N ARG A 45 2.10 -4.49 -10.34
CA ARG A 45 2.47 -5.34 -11.47
C ARG A 45 3.44 -4.62 -12.40
N ILE A 46 3.17 -3.36 -12.69
CA ILE A 46 4.07 -2.53 -13.51
C ILE A 46 5.39 -2.32 -12.77
N GLY A 47 5.32 -2.05 -11.48
CA GLY A 47 6.50 -1.87 -10.63
C GLY A 47 7.39 -3.10 -10.61
N ASN A 48 6.81 -4.29 -10.50
CA ASN A 48 7.55 -5.54 -10.60
C ASN A 48 8.35 -5.63 -11.89
N PHE A 49 7.73 -5.24 -13.00
CA PHE A 49 8.38 -5.24 -14.30
C PHE A 49 9.53 -4.24 -14.38
N LEU A 50 9.36 -3.07 -13.76
CA LEU A 50 10.34 -1.99 -13.81
C LEU A 50 11.38 -2.07 -12.68
N GLY A 51 11.25 -3.01 -11.76
CA GLY A 51 12.14 -3.11 -10.61
C GLY A 51 11.88 -2.07 -9.53
N LEU A 52 10.67 -1.52 -9.47
CA LEU A 52 10.26 -0.53 -8.49
C LEU A 52 9.38 -1.18 -7.41
N GLU A 53 9.82 -1.11 -6.16
CA GLU A 53 9.07 -1.68 -5.03
C GLU A 53 8.49 -0.56 -4.16
N PRO A 54 7.28 -0.79 -3.56
CA PRO A 54 6.71 0.16 -2.63
C PRO A 54 7.59 0.30 -1.38
N THR A 55 7.74 1.52 -0.90
CA THR A 55 8.41 1.82 0.37
C THR A 55 7.42 2.21 1.46
N TYR A 56 6.22 2.59 1.05
CA TYR A 56 5.11 2.88 1.95
C TYR A 56 4.10 1.74 1.92
N VAL A 57 3.37 1.57 3.02
CA VAL A 57 2.25 0.65 3.09
C VAL A 57 0.98 1.42 2.72
N TYR A 58 0.35 1.02 1.62
CA TYR A 58 -0.89 1.66 1.15
C TYR A 58 -2.08 1.09 1.91
N LEU A 59 -2.90 1.96 2.49
CA LEU A 59 -4.00 1.57 3.37
C LEU A 59 -5.31 1.42 2.60
N HIS A 60 -5.49 0.25 2.00
CA HIS A 60 -6.77 -0.14 1.44
C HIS A 60 -7.69 -0.68 2.54
N SER A 61 -8.95 -0.96 2.22
CA SER A 61 -9.98 -1.30 3.19
C SER A 61 -9.55 -2.25 4.31
N GLY A 62 -9.06 -3.45 3.97
CA GLY A 62 -8.62 -4.42 4.97
C GLY A 62 -7.33 -4.01 5.66
N THR A 63 -6.38 -3.47 4.91
CA THR A 63 -5.10 -2.99 5.41
C THR A 63 -5.30 -1.81 6.37
N ALA A 64 -6.23 -0.91 6.04
CA ALA A 64 -6.55 0.22 6.91
C ALA A 64 -7.10 -0.25 8.26
N LYS A 65 -7.91 -1.30 8.27
CA LYS A 65 -8.43 -1.88 9.51
C LYS A 65 -7.31 -2.43 10.38
N GLY A 66 -6.35 -3.11 9.77
CA GLY A 66 -5.17 -3.62 10.48
C GLY A 66 -4.30 -2.49 11.03
N ALA A 67 -4.08 -1.45 10.24
CA ALA A 67 -3.28 -0.30 10.65
C ALA A 67 -3.92 0.44 11.83
N ARG A 68 -5.24 0.53 11.87
CA ARG A 68 -5.94 1.18 12.97
C ARG A 68 -5.69 0.51 14.33
N ALA A 69 -5.40 -0.79 14.33
CA ALA A 69 -5.05 -1.48 15.57
C ALA A 69 -3.78 -0.92 16.19
N PHE A 70 -2.91 -0.29 15.40
CA PHE A 70 -1.70 0.39 15.86
C PHE A 70 -1.86 1.91 15.95
N GLY A 71 -3.09 2.41 15.82
CA GLY A 71 -3.35 3.85 15.86
C GLY A 71 -2.97 4.62 14.60
N LEU A 72 -2.80 3.92 13.49
CA LEU A 72 -2.35 4.52 12.23
C LEU A 72 -3.49 4.61 11.23
N GLY A 73 -3.44 5.61 10.36
CA GLY A 73 -4.46 5.83 9.34
C GLY A 73 -3.96 6.72 8.21
N GLY A 74 -4.88 7.12 7.33
CA GLY A 74 -4.59 7.91 6.15
C GLY A 74 -4.56 7.05 4.89
N ASP A 75 -3.98 7.58 3.82
CA ASP A 75 -3.89 6.87 2.54
C ASP A 75 -2.75 5.85 2.52
N LYS A 76 -1.66 6.17 3.18
CA LYS A 76 -0.49 5.31 3.28
C LYS A 76 0.29 5.66 4.54
N ILE A 77 1.11 4.71 5.00
CA ILE A 77 1.99 4.90 6.16
C ILE A 77 3.41 4.47 5.80
N ASP A 78 4.39 5.07 6.49
CA ASP A 78 5.76 4.60 6.41
C ASP A 78 5.87 3.35 7.30
N ILE A 79 6.56 2.32 6.79
CA ILE A 79 6.70 1.07 7.52
C ILE A 79 7.35 1.26 8.89
N SER A 80 8.19 2.28 9.05
CA SER A 80 8.85 2.59 10.31
C SER A 80 7.89 3.04 11.42
N GLN A 81 6.65 3.39 11.08
CA GLN A 81 5.63 3.74 12.07
C GLN A 81 5.07 2.52 12.79
N LEU A 82 5.34 1.33 12.27
CA LEU A 82 4.92 0.07 12.88
C LEU A 82 5.98 -0.43 13.85
N PRO A 83 5.61 -1.35 14.79
CA PRO A 83 6.58 -1.95 15.69
C PRO A 83 7.77 -2.58 14.96
N GLU A 84 8.94 -2.55 15.56
CA GLU A 84 10.15 -3.10 14.96
C GLU A 84 10.02 -4.56 14.57
N ALA A 85 9.27 -5.34 15.33
CA ALA A 85 9.03 -6.75 15.01
C ALA A 85 8.42 -6.91 13.62
N ILE A 86 7.68 -5.91 13.15
CA ILE A 86 7.08 -5.90 11.81
C ILE A 86 8.00 -5.18 10.83
N SER A 87 8.41 -3.95 11.17
CA SER A 87 9.16 -3.08 10.24
C SER A 87 10.53 -3.63 9.87
N MET A 88 11.15 -4.40 10.75
CA MET A 88 12.47 -4.98 10.51
C MET A 88 12.45 -6.32 9.79
N LYS A 89 11.29 -6.96 9.70
CA LYS A 89 11.18 -8.32 9.14
C LYS A 89 10.35 -8.43 7.88
N LEU A 90 9.50 -7.45 7.61
CA LEU A 90 8.59 -7.48 6.48
C LEU A 90 8.86 -6.31 5.53
N THR A 91 8.72 -6.57 4.24
CA THR A 91 8.71 -5.51 3.23
C THR A 91 7.38 -4.76 3.31
N ALA A 92 7.26 -3.63 2.60
CA ALA A 92 6.00 -2.89 2.56
C ALA A 92 4.85 -3.73 1.98
N VAL A 93 5.12 -4.54 0.96
CA VAL A 93 4.12 -5.43 0.36
C VAL A 93 3.69 -6.51 1.35
N GLN A 94 4.65 -7.15 2.02
CA GLN A 94 4.37 -8.17 3.02
C GLN A 94 3.61 -7.58 4.21
N THR A 95 3.95 -6.37 4.62
CA THR A 95 3.26 -5.67 5.71
C THR A 95 1.82 -5.38 5.35
N GLU A 96 1.55 -4.96 4.12
CA GLU A 96 0.19 -4.73 3.66
C GLU A 96 -0.65 -6.01 3.76
N ASP A 97 -0.10 -7.12 3.28
CA ASP A 97 -0.78 -8.42 3.37
C ASP A 97 -1.03 -8.81 4.82
N PHE A 98 -0.02 -8.65 5.67
CA PHE A 98 -0.12 -8.96 7.09
C PHE A 98 -1.25 -8.17 7.76
N LEU A 99 -1.30 -6.86 7.53
CA LEU A 99 -2.32 -6.00 8.13
C LEU A 99 -3.72 -6.36 7.64
N CYS A 100 -3.85 -6.72 6.38
CA CYS A 100 -5.12 -7.10 5.80
C CYS A 100 -5.61 -8.47 6.32
N ILE A 101 -4.72 -9.46 6.31
CA ILE A 101 -5.07 -10.84 6.70
C ILE A 101 -5.40 -10.93 8.18
N PHE A 102 -4.62 -10.28 9.03
CA PHE A 102 -4.71 -10.38 10.48
C PHE A 102 -5.46 -9.22 11.14
N LYS A 103 -6.24 -8.45 10.39
CA LYS A 103 -6.93 -7.26 10.93
C LYS A 103 -7.79 -7.54 12.16
N ALA A 104 -8.47 -8.68 12.19
CA ALA A 104 -9.32 -9.05 13.33
C ALA A 104 -8.49 -9.40 14.56
N GLU A 105 -7.44 -10.18 14.37
CA GLU A 105 -6.52 -10.58 15.43
C GLU A 105 -5.79 -9.37 16.00
N LEU A 106 -5.37 -8.45 15.15
CA LEU A 106 -4.68 -7.22 15.59
C LEU A 106 -5.60 -6.34 16.44
N ARG A 107 -6.87 -6.23 16.06
CA ARG A 107 -7.84 -5.49 16.87
C ARG A 107 -8.01 -6.11 18.25
N ALA A 108 -7.98 -7.44 18.33
CA ALA A 108 -8.13 -8.17 19.59
C ALA A 108 -6.93 -7.99 20.51
N LEU A 109 -5.75 -7.65 19.99
CA LEU A 109 -4.57 -7.37 20.79
C LEU A 109 -4.69 -6.10 21.64
N ASN A 110 -5.62 -5.21 21.25
CA ASN A 110 -5.87 -4.00 22.00
C ASN A 110 -4.62 -3.11 22.17
N TRP A 111 -3.84 -3.00 21.09
CA TRP A 111 -2.71 -2.08 21.00
C TRP A 111 -3.21 -0.64 21.17
N PRO A 112 -2.64 0.28 21.90
CA PRO A 112 -1.32 0.20 22.53
C PRO A 112 -1.33 -0.26 24.00
N LEU A 113 -2.43 -0.81 24.52
CA LEU A 113 -2.48 -1.28 25.89
C LEU A 113 -1.40 -2.33 26.17
N VAL A 114 -1.15 -3.20 25.18
CA VAL A 114 -0.09 -4.19 25.26
C VAL A 114 1.26 -3.52 25.36
N GLU A 115 1.46 -2.44 24.62
CA GLU A 115 2.68 -1.68 24.65
C GLU A 115 2.89 -0.95 25.96
N GLY A 116 1.82 -0.51 26.60
CA GLY A 116 1.88 0.19 27.86
C GLY A 116 2.46 -0.64 29.01
N HIS A 117 2.68 -1.88 28.77
CA HIS A 117 3.31 -2.79 29.73
C HIS A 117 4.81 -2.94 29.44
#